data_c3911e4380f2bebc7e969d57fb19c151
#
_entry.id   c3911e4380f2bebc7e969d57fb19c151
#
_cell.length_a   1.000
_cell.length_b   1.000
_cell.length_c   1.000
_cell.angle_alpha   90.00
_cell.angle_beta   90.00
_cell.angle_gamma   90.00
#
_symmetry.space_group_name_H-M   'P 1'
#
loop_
_entity.id
_entity.type
_entity.pdbx_description
1 polymer ?
#
loop_
_entity_poly.entity_id
_entity_poly.type
_entity_poly.pdbx_seq_one_letter_code
_entity_poly.pdbx_strand_id
1 'polypeptide(L)'
;MTDTRVEAPKMFREMEGIKLENVEIPDAQETLWHCNNVHLKNVRVDHADYLFMHSGNIEIEDYVQNGNYSFQYCRNVVIRNAVINSKDAFWNTENVTVYDSEINGEYLGWHSHHLRLVNCKISGTQPLCYAHDLVMENCTMAPDCDLAFEYSSVQATLNGAIRSVKNPRTGSITADRFDEIILDENIKAPGDCKLTARETTAAS
;
A
#
# COMPACT_ATOMS: atom_id res chain seq x y z
N MET A 1 14.37 14.08 17.04
CA MET A 1 15.73 13.90 16.45
C MET A 1 15.74 14.61 15.11
N THR A 2 16.77 15.37 14.82
CA THR A 2 16.85 16.18 13.60
C THR A 2 18.25 16.13 13.02
N ASP A 3 18.39 16.17 11.69
CA ASP A 3 19.67 16.25 10.95
C ASP A 3 20.67 15.17 11.41
N THR A 4 20.23 13.91 11.42
CA THR A 4 20.99 12.82 12.06
C THR A 4 21.01 11.57 11.20
N ARG A 5 22.11 10.83 11.24
CA ARG A 5 22.23 9.48 10.73
C ARG A 5 22.30 8.48 11.91
N VAL A 6 21.43 7.48 11.89
CA VAL A 6 21.33 6.45 12.93
C VAL A 6 21.85 5.14 12.37
N GLU A 7 22.95 4.63 12.91
CA GLU A 7 23.65 3.46 12.37
C GLU A 7 23.39 2.16 13.15
N ALA A 8 22.20 2.01 13.70
CA ALA A 8 21.88 0.81 14.49
C ALA A 8 20.48 0.28 14.11
N PRO A 9 20.33 -1.04 13.95
CA PRO A 9 19.02 -1.67 13.80
C PRO A 9 18.24 -1.69 15.11
N LYS A 10 16.95 -2.04 15.02
CA LYS A 10 16.05 -2.28 16.16
C LYS A 10 15.86 -1.07 17.08
N MET A 11 15.93 0.13 16.51
CA MET A 11 15.77 1.39 17.24
C MET A 11 14.31 1.78 17.40
N PHE A 12 14.03 2.66 18.36
CA PHE A 12 12.72 3.27 18.58
C PHE A 12 11.62 2.22 18.78
N ARG A 13 11.76 1.37 19.77
CA ARG A 13 10.74 0.37 20.12
C ARG A 13 9.95 0.80 21.35
N GLU A 14 8.64 0.49 21.34
CA GLU A 14 7.71 0.73 22.45
C GLU A 14 7.71 2.20 22.92
N MET A 15 7.81 3.13 21.95
CA MET A 15 7.94 4.55 22.24
C MET A 15 6.64 5.31 21.93
N GLU A 16 6.42 6.35 22.70
CA GLU A 16 5.34 7.32 22.53
C GLU A 16 5.91 8.67 22.12
N GLY A 17 5.32 9.29 21.07
CA GLY A 17 5.67 10.65 20.68
C GLY A 17 7.04 10.80 19.99
N ILE A 18 7.28 10.03 18.90
CA ILE A 18 8.51 10.10 18.12
C ILE A 18 8.39 11.19 17.05
N LYS A 19 9.43 12.04 16.94
CA LYS A 19 9.60 12.95 15.82
C LYS A 19 10.99 12.80 15.22
N LEU A 20 11.07 12.46 13.92
CA LEU A 20 12.31 12.39 13.13
C LEU A 20 12.20 13.35 11.96
N GLU A 21 13.21 14.20 11.76
CA GLU A 21 13.24 15.17 10.67
C GLU A 21 14.65 15.23 10.06
N ASN A 22 14.79 15.08 8.74
CA ASN A 22 16.06 14.97 8.03
C ASN A 22 16.92 13.83 8.60
N VAL A 23 16.40 12.60 8.64
CA VAL A 23 17.08 11.46 9.28
C VAL A 23 17.32 10.35 8.27
N GLU A 24 18.52 9.78 8.29
CA GLU A 24 18.87 8.55 7.59
C GLU A 24 19.04 7.40 8.56
N ILE A 25 18.47 6.22 8.24
CA ILE A 25 18.67 4.98 8.98
C ILE A 25 19.06 3.90 7.98
N PRO A 26 20.37 3.68 7.72
CA PRO A 26 20.83 2.74 6.68
C PRO A 26 20.63 1.27 7.04
N ASP A 27 20.42 0.95 8.31
CA ASP A 27 20.01 -0.38 8.77
C ASP A 27 18.83 -0.22 9.72
N ALA A 28 17.62 -0.20 9.13
CA ALA A 28 16.39 0.05 9.88
C ALA A 28 15.62 -1.25 10.18
N GLN A 29 16.28 -2.39 10.16
CA GLN A 29 15.65 -3.68 10.44
C GLN A 29 14.95 -3.65 11.81
N GLU A 30 13.70 -4.11 11.84
CA GLU A 30 12.87 -4.20 13.04
C GLU A 30 12.82 -2.90 13.89
N THR A 31 12.83 -1.75 13.23
CA THR A 31 12.78 -0.43 13.84
C THR A 31 11.34 0.09 13.94
N LEU A 32 11.05 0.97 14.89
CA LEU A 32 9.73 1.59 15.12
C LEU A 32 8.61 0.56 15.41
N TRP A 33 8.92 -0.43 16.23
CA TRP A 33 7.92 -1.43 16.66
C TRP A 33 7.12 -0.98 17.88
N HIS A 34 5.82 -1.23 17.88
CA HIS A 34 4.92 -0.90 18.98
C HIS A 34 5.00 0.58 19.39
N CYS A 35 5.20 1.46 18.41
CA CYS A 35 5.28 2.90 18.63
C CYS A 35 3.93 3.56 18.40
N ASN A 36 3.72 4.70 19.03
CA ASN A 36 2.52 5.49 18.88
C ASN A 36 2.85 6.99 18.78
N ASN A 37 2.03 7.74 18.03
CA ASN A 37 2.27 9.16 17.76
C ASN A 37 3.64 9.43 17.10
N VAL A 38 3.82 8.88 15.91
CA VAL A 38 5.08 8.94 15.15
C VAL A 38 4.96 9.95 14.02
N HIS A 39 5.89 10.91 13.96
CA HIS A 39 5.98 11.90 12.90
C HIS A 39 7.33 11.82 12.21
N LEU A 40 7.33 11.53 10.91
CA LEU A 40 8.53 11.49 10.07
C LEU A 40 8.45 12.54 8.98
N LYS A 41 9.51 13.32 8.80
CA LYS A 41 9.64 14.25 7.70
C LYS A 41 11.03 14.21 7.10
N ASN A 42 11.12 14.05 5.77
CA ASN A 42 12.37 13.90 5.04
C ASN A 42 13.25 12.81 5.66
N VAL A 43 12.74 11.58 5.66
CA VAL A 43 13.42 10.43 6.29
C VAL A 43 13.68 9.36 5.23
N ARG A 44 14.90 8.83 5.24
CA ARG A 44 15.29 7.69 4.42
C ARG A 44 15.67 6.51 5.31
N VAL A 45 15.12 5.33 4.98
CA VAL A 45 15.44 4.07 5.64
C VAL A 45 15.81 3.00 4.63
N ASP A 46 16.90 2.31 4.88
CA ASP A 46 17.37 1.19 4.06
C ASP A 46 17.51 -0.08 4.94
N HIS A 47 17.55 -1.26 4.32
CA HIS A 47 17.50 -2.56 5.01
C HIS A 47 16.37 -2.60 6.06
N ALA A 48 15.20 -2.06 5.71
CA ALA A 48 14.11 -1.76 6.63
C ALA A 48 13.10 -2.92 6.71
N ASP A 49 13.58 -4.15 6.85
CA ASP A 49 12.69 -5.30 7.01
C ASP A 49 11.94 -5.22 8.35
N TYR A 50 10.63 -5.51 8.30
CA TYR A 50 9.72 -5.45 9.44
C TYR A 50 9.64 -4.08 10.13
N LEU A 51 9.67 -3.00 9.35
CA LEU A 51 9.55 -1.64 9.87
C LEU A 51 8.11 -1.32 10.29
N PHE A 52 7.92 -0.57 11.38
CA PHE A 52 6.62 -0.11 11.90
C PHE A 52 5.65 -1.20 12.36
N MET A 53 6.06 -2.39 12.70
CA MET A 53 5.11 -3.42 13.13
C MET A 53 4.32 -3.00 14.38
N HIS A 54 3.00 -3.21 14.34
CA HIS A 54 2.06 -2.95 15.44
C HIS A 54 2.07 -1.50 15.97
N SER A 55 2.40 -0.54 15.13
CA SER A 55 2.48 0.87 15.49
C SER A 55 1.22 1.63 15.03
N GLY A 56 0.99 2.80 15.60
CA GLY A 56 -0.21 3.56 15.27
C GLY A 56 -0.05 5.07 15.38
N ASN A 57 -1.05 5.80 14.83
CA ASN A 57 -1.05 7.26 14.78
C ASN A 57 0.25 7.79 14.16
N ILE A 58 0.47 7.44 12.88
CA ILE A 58 1.71 7.68 12.15
C ILE A 58 1.45 8.71 11.05
N GLU A 59 2.25 9.75 11.01
CA GLU A 59 2.27 10.76 9.95
C GLU A 59 3.65 10.80 9.30
N ILE A 60 3.68 10.67 7.97
CA ILE A 60 4.93 10.61 7.19
C ILE A 60 4.83 11.56 6.00
N GLU A 61 5.86 12.37 5.80
CA GLU A 61 6.02 13.28 4.66
C GLU A 61 7.45 13.20 4.11
N ASP A 62 7.61 13.17 2.79
CA ASP A 62 8.91 13.12 2.11
C ASP A 62 9.75 11.92 2.57
N TYR A 63 9.38 10.73 2.11
CA TYR A 63 9.89 9.49 2.69
C TYR A 63 10.40 8.52 1.64
N VAL A 64 11.52 7.86 1.92
CA VAL A 64 12.05 6.77 1.10
C VAL A 64 12.34 5.55 1.98
N GLN A 65 11.79 4.41 1.58
CA GLN A 65 11.99 3.14 2.27
C GLN A 65 12.40 2.04 1.31
N ASN A 66 13.42 1.27 1.72
CA ASN A 66 13.85 0.04 1.07
C ASN A 66 13.94 -1.09 2.10
N GLY A 67 13.05 -2.07 2.01
CA GLY A 67 12.97 -3.20 2.93
C GLY A 67 11.55 -3.78 2.97
N ASN A 68 11.40 -5.03 3.38
CA ASN A 68 10.17 -5.79 3.26
C ASN A 68 9.33 -5.81 4.55
N TYR A 69 8.06 -6.21 4.42
CA TYR A 69 7.14 -6.44 5.54
C TYR A 69 6.84 -5.18 6.36
N SER A 70 6.75 -4.03 5.70
CA SER A 70 6.56 -2.74 6.37
C SER A 70 5.12 -2.44 6.71
N PHE A 71 4.91 -1.69 7.79
CA PHE A 71 3.60 -1.24 8.28
C PHE A 71 2.62 -2.35 8.65
N GLN A 72 3.08 -3.58 8.85
CA GLN A 72 2.17 -4.66 9.19
C GLN A 72 1.48 -4.42 10.55
N TYR A 73 0.17 -4.66 10.58
CA TYR A 73 -0.68 -4.45 11.77
C TYR A 73 -0.68 -3.01 12.30
N CYS A 74 -0.33 -2.03 11.46
CA CYS A 74 -0.41 -0.63 11.82
C CYS A 74 -1.83 -0.09 11.70
N ARG A 75 -2.11 0.99 12.44
CA ARG A 75 -3.40 1.68 12.40
C ARG A 75 -3.24 3.20 12.39
N ASN A 76 -4.19 3.89 11.74
CA ASN A 76 -4.23 5.36 11.67
C ASN A 76 -2.91 5.91 11.09
N VAL A 77 -2.65 5.63 9.83
CA VAL A 77 -1.41 6.01 9.13
C VAL A 77 -1.74 6.97 8.00
N VAL A 78 -1.03 8.08 7.91
CA VAL A 78 -1.09 9.02 6.79
C VAL A 78 0.31 9.20 6.22
N ILE A 79 0.45 8.95 4.92
CA ILE A 79 1.73 9.06 4.20
C ILE A 79 1.56 10.00 3.01
N ARG A 80 2.52 10.90 2.79
CA ARG A 80 2.55 11.82 1.65
C ARG A 80 3.92 11.86 1.01
N ASN A 81 3.96 11.90 -0.32
CA ASN A 81 5.18 12.04 -1.11
C ASN A 81 6.26 11.02 -0.70
N ALA A 82 5.94 9.76 -0.89
CA ALA A 82 6.82 8.66 -0.49
C ALA A 82 7.19 7.72 -1.65
N VAL A 83 8.34 7.08 -1.52
CA VAL A 83 8.71 5.89 -2.29
C VAL A 83 8.88 4.74 -1.31
N ILE A 84 8.02 3.74 -1.42
CA ILE A 84 7.99 2.58 -0.54
C ILE A 84 8.30 1.33 -1.37
N ASN A 85 9.49 0.78 -1.22
CA ASN A 85 9.92 -0.46 -1.85
C ASN A 85 9.84 -1.57 -0.80
N SER A 86 8.72 -2.31 -0.80
CA SER A 86 8.45 -3.28 0.25
C SER A 86 7.48 -4.37 -0.22
N LYS A 87 7.93 -5.61 -0.21
CA LYS A 87 7.04 -6.76 -0.27
C LYS A 87 6.16 -6.79 0.99
N ASP A 88 4.90 -7.24 0.85
CA ASP A 88 3.91 -7.34 1.93
C ASP A 88 3.70 -6.03 2.73
N ALA A 89 3.84 -4.86 2.07
CA ALA A 89 3.54 -3.59 2.71
C ALA A 89 2.05 -3.49 3.08
N PHE A 90 1.76 -2.90 4.22
CA PHE A 90 0.40 -2.66 4.74
C PHE A 90 -0.43 -3.93 4.99
N TRP A 91 0.20 -5.06 5.25
CA TRP A 91 -0.51 -6.28 5.60
C TRP A 91 -1.31 -6.09 6.90
N ASN A 92 -2.62 -6.41 6.84
CA ASN A 92 -3.52 -6.37 8.00
C ASN A 92 -3.52 -5.01 8.75
N THR A 93 -3.47 -3.92 7.98
CA THR A 93 -3.55 -2.56 8.52
C THR A 93 -5.00 -2.07 8.65
N GLU A 94 -5.19 -1.02 9.44
CA GLU A 94 -6.49 -0.37 9.61
C GLU A 94 -6.35 1.17 9.51
N ASN A 95 -7.23 1.81 8.72
CA ASN A 95 -7.27 3.27 8.53
C ASN A 95 -5.93 3.84 8.04
N VAL A 96 -5.51 3.43 6.86
CA VAL A 96 -4.30 3.94 6.20
C VAL A 96 -4.67 4.78 4.99
N THR A 97 -4.07 5.96 4.87
CA THR A 97 -4.18 6.79 3.66
C THR A 97 -2.81 7.17 3.13
N VAL A 98 -2.59 6.91 1.85
CA VAL A 98 -1.34 7.25 1.15
C VAL A 98 -1.65 8.19 -0.01
N TYR A 99 -0.92 9.30 -0.07
CA TYR A 99 -1.06 10.30 -1.13
C TYR A 99 0.23 10.47 -1.93
N ASP A 100 0.09 10.73 -3.23
CA ASP A 100 1.16 11.24 -4.11
C ASP A 100 2.46 10.40 -4.01
N SER A 101 2.33 9.06 -4.00
CA SER A 101 3.42 8.16 -3.65
C SER A 101 3.61 7.03 -4.66
N GLU A 102 4.80 6.43 -4.65
CA GLU A 102 5.11 5.20 -5.37
C GLU A 102 5.25 4.04 -4.36
N ILE A 103 4.52 2.95 -4.61
CA ILE A 103 4.52 1.77 -3.74
C ILE A 103 4.85 0.57 -4.59
N ASN A 104 6.00 -0.01 -4.34
CA ASN A 104 6.58 -1.07 -5.15
C ASN A 104 6.82 -2.32 -4.31
N GLY A 105 6.26 -3.44 -4.73
CA GLY A 105 6.46 -4.72 -4.07
C GLY A 105 5.24 -5.62 -4.13
N GLU A 106 5.48 -6.92 -4.02
CA GLU A 106 4.45 -7.95 -4.08
C GLU A 106 3.50 -7.89 -2.88
N TYR A 107 2.26 -8.32 -3.07
CA TYR A 107 1.24 -8.55 -2.04
C TYR A 107 0.88 -7.31 -1.21
N LEU A 108 0.91 -6.14 -1.85
CA LEU A 108 0.53 -4.87 -1.25
C LEU A 108 -0.87 -4.93 -0.63
N GLY A 109 -1.02 -4.48 0.61
CA GLY A 109 -2.31 -4.21 1.26
C GLY A 109 -3.18 -5.43 1.54
N TRP A 110 -2.61 -6.65 1.57
CA TRP A 110 -3.38 -7.85 1.89
C TRP A 110 -4.01 -7.76 3.28
N HIS A 111 -5.29 -8.13 3.37
CA HIS A 111 -6.08 -8.09 4.60
C HIS A 111 -6.17 -6.70 5.27
N SER A 112 -5.91 -5.63 4.51
CA SER A 112 -6.09 -4.27 5.02
C SER A 112 -7.57 -3.91 5.16
N HIS A 113 -7.85 -3.04 6.13
CA HIS A 113 -9.18 -2.45 6.34
C HIS A 113 -9.09 -0.92 6.19
N HIS A 114 -9.97 -0.34 5.38
CA HIS A 114 -10.01 1.10 5.11
C HIS A 114 -8.67 1.66 4.62
N LEU A 115 -8.03 0.95 3.69
CA LEU A 115 -6.85 1.46 2.96
C LEU A 115 -7.33 2.41 1.86
N ARG A 116 -6.77 3.62 1.82
CA ARG A 116 -7.04 4.61 0.78
C ARG A 116 -5.74 5.02 0.10
N LEU A 117 -5.73 4.94 -1.23
CA LEU A 117 -4.61 5.34 -2.08
C LEU A 117 -5.07 6.44 -3.03
N VAL A 118 -4.40 7.58 -3.02
CA VAL A 118 -4.74 8.76 -3.83
C VAL A 118 -3.52 9.23 -4.61
N ASN A 119 -3.64 9.35 -5.94
CA ASN A 119 -2.55 9.75 -6.83
C ASN A 119 -1.31 8.84 -6.70
N CYS A 120 -1.49 7.55 -6.45
CA CYS A 120 -0.38 6.62 -6.24
C CYS A 120 -0.05 5.82 -7.51
N LYS A 121 1.24 5.47 -7.64
CA LYS A 121 1.72 4.48 -8.60
C LYS A 121 2.06 3.20 -7.87
N ILE A 122 1.55 2.08 -8.38
CA ILE A 122 1.67 0.77 -7.74
C ILE A 122 2.35 -0.20 -8.67
N SER A 123 3.29 -0.99 -8.16
CA SER A 123 3.90 -2.11 -8.87
C SER A 123 4.03 -3.35 -7.97
N GLY A 124 4.11 -4.53 -8.59
CA GLY A 124 4.23 -5.81 -7.92
C GLY A 124 2.98 -6.68 -8.05
N THR A 125 3.19 -7.99 -8.03
CA THR A 125 2.14 -9.00 -8.25
C THR A 125 1.12 -9.07 -7.12
N GLN A 126 -0.10 -9.48 -7.43
CA GLN A 126 -1.21 -9.73 -6.52
C GLN A 126 -1.47 -8.60 -5.51
N PRO A 127 -1.53 -7.33 -5.95
CA PRO A 127 -1.79 -6.24 -5.04
C PRO A 127 -3.25 -6.23 -4.58
N LEU A 128 -3.45 -5.79 -3.34
CA LEU A 128 -4.76 -5.42 -2.79
C LEU A 128 -5.77 -6.56 -2.73
N CYS A 129 -5.27 -7.79 -2.54
CA CYS A 129 -6.13 -8.96 -2.31
C CYS A 129 -6.62 -9.00 -0.86
N TYR A 130 -7.84 -9.52 -0.65
CA TYR A 130 -8.48 -9.64 0.67
C TYR A 130 -8.65 -8.31 1.42
N ALA A 131 -8.57 -7.18 0.72
CA ALA A 131 -8.76 -5.86 1.32
C ALA A 131 -10.24 -5.55 1.57
N HIS A 132 -10.54 -4.89 2.68
CA HIS A 132 -11.89 -4.49 3.06
C HIS A 132 -12.02 -2.96 2.97
N ASP A 133 -13.05 -2.49 2.27
CA ASP A 133 -13.34 -1.07 2.10
C ASP A 133 -12.14 -0.28 1.53
N LEU A 134 -11.51 -0.89 0.53
CA LEU A 134 -10.42 -0.28 -0.22
C LEU A 134 -10.93 0.88 -1.09
N VAL A 135 -10.24 2.01 -1.05
CA VAL A 135 -10.51 3.15 -1.92
C VAL A 135 -9.27 3.52 -2.72
N MET A 136 -9.40 3.66 -4.03
CA MET A 136 -8.33 4.14 -4.90
C MET A 136 -8.82 5.27 -5.80
N GLU A 137 -8.11 6.39 -5.79
CA GLU A 137 -8.45 7.57 -6.58
C GLU A 137 -7.25 8.03 -7.40
N ASN A 138 -7.44 8.15 -8.71
CA ASN A 138 -6.42 8.65 -9.64
C ASN A 138 -5.07 7.90 -9.52
N CYS A 139 -5.13 6.59 -9.33
CA CYS A 139 -3.95 5.74 -9.23
C CYS A 139 -3.62 5.07 -10.56
N THR A 140 -2.37 4.64 -10.72
CA THR A 140 -1.92 3.80 -11.83
C THR A 140 -1.33 2.50 -11.31
N MET A 141 -1.48 1.43 -12.07
CA MET A 141 -0.93 0.11 -11.77
C MET A 141 0.04 -0.31 -12.89
N ALA A 142 1.23 -0.71 -12.52
CA ALA A 142 2.25 -1.15 -13.47
C ALA A 142 1.87 -2.50 -14.12
N PRO A 143 2.48 -2.87 -15.25
CA PRO A 143 2.15 -4.12 -15.96
C PRO A 143 2.40 -5.41 -15.19
N ASP A 144 3.17 -5.37 -14.10
CA ASP A 144 3.44 -6.48 -13.20
C ASP A 144 2.39 -6.63 -12.07
N CYS A 145 1.42 -5.71 -12.00
CA CYS A 145 0.27 -5.80 -11.08
C CYS A 145 -0.77 -6.78 -11.65
N ASP A 146 -0.47 -8.07 -11.61
CA ASP A 146 -1.40 -9.11 -12.03
C ASP A 146 -2.21 -9.68 -10.86
N LEU A 147 -3.33 -10.36 -11.16
CA LEU A 147 -4.22 -11.01 -10.19
C LEU A 147 -4.69 -10.08 -9.06
N ALA A 148 -4.92 -8.81 -9.38
CA ALA A 148 -5.27 -7.78 -8.41
C ALA A 148 -6.68 -7.93 -7.84
N PHE A 149 -6.89 -7.45 -6.62
CA PHE A 149 -8.18 -7.29 -5.93
C PHE A 149 -8.89 -8.59 -5.54
N GLU A 150 -8.20 -9.73 -5.53
CA GLU A 150 -8.86 -11.00 -5.21
C GLU A 150 -9.56 -10.92 -3.85
N TYR A 151 -10.87 -11.25 -3.84
CA TYR A 151 -11.77 -11.22 -2.67
C TYR A 151 -11.87 -9.89 -1.92
N SER A 152 -11.62 -8.76 -2.57
CA SER A 152 -11.66 -7.44 -1.94
C SER A 152 -12.99 -6.72 -2.15
N SER A 153 -13.39 -5.91 -1.17
CA SER A 153 -14.38 -4.85 -1.36
C SER A 153 -13.65 -3.54 -1.73
N VAL A 154 -14.03 -2.94 -2.89
CA VAL A 154 -13.22 -1.90 -3.49
C VAL A 154 -14.04 -0.83 -4.19
N GLN A 155 -13.63 0.43 -4.06
CA GLN A 155 -14.06 1.56 -4.89
C GLN A 155 -12.81 2.16 -5.53
N ALA A 156 -12.59 1.90 -6.82
CA ALA A 156 -11.39 2.30 -7.51
C ALA A 156 -11.66 3.09 -8.79
N THR A 157 -10.96 4.21 -8.94
CA THR A 157 -10.84 4.96 -10.18
C THR A 157 -9.37 5.02 -10.56
N LEU A 158 -9.01 4.28 -11.60
CA LEU A 158 -7.63 4.05 -12.03
C LEU A 158 -7.40 4.64 -13.42
N ASN A 159 -6.19 5.10 -13.68
CA ASN A 159 -5.74 5.56 -14.99
C ASN A 159 -4.91 4.46 -15.67
N GLY A 160 -5.03 4.35 -16.98
CA GLY A 160 -4.33 3.33 -17.75
C GLY A 160 -5.00 1.96 -17.73
N ALA A 161 -4.28 0.97 -18.22
CA ALA A 161 -4.72 -0.41 -18.27
C ALA A 161 -4.40 -1.14 -16.95
N ILE A 162 -5.29 -2.07 -16.57
CA ILE A 162 -5.03 -3.02 -15.49
C ILE A 162 -4.68 -4.37 -16.13
N ARG A 163 -3.55 -4.95 -15.73
CA ARG A 163 -3.04 -6.22 -16.27
C ARG A 163 -4.00 -7.37 -16.07
N SER A 164 -4.44 -7.59 -14.83
CA SER A 164 -5.53 -8.53 -14.55
C SER A 164 -6.24 -8.24 -13.23
N VAL A 165 -7.54 -8.47 -13.21
CA VAL A 165 -8.40 -8.43 -12.02
C VAL A 165 -8.90 -9.83 -11.77
N LYS A 166 -8.83 -10.29 -10.50
CA LYS A 166 -9.28 -11.63 -10.13
C LYS A 166 -10.32 -11.58 -9.01
N ASN A 167 -11.48 -12.16 -9.26
CA ASN A 167 -12.53 -12.40 -8.25
C ASN A 167 -12.78 -11.24 -7.26
N PRO A 168 -12.90 -9.96 -7.69
CA PRO A 168 -13.22 -8.89 -6.74
C PRO A 168 -14.62 -9.11 -6.18
N ARG A 169 -14.81 -8.84 -4.87
CA ARG A 169 -16.07 -9.15 -4.21
C ARG A 169 -17.17 -8.15 -4.49
N THR A 170 -16.99 -6.93 -4.05
CA THR A 170 -18.05 -5.90 -4.08
C THR A 170 -17.48 -4.54 -4.44
N GLY A 171 -18.35 -3.63 -4.84
CA GLY A 171 -18.01 -2.26 -5.16
C GLY A 171 -17.86 -1.99 -6.65
N SER A 172 -16.89 -1.17 -7.02
CA SER A 172 -16.64 -0.84 -8.43
C SER A 172 -15.19 -0.55 -8.73
N ILE A 173 -14.72 -0.96 -9.91
CA ILE A 173 -13.41 -0.63 -10.45
C ILE A 173 -13.60 -0.02 -11.82
N THR A 174 -13.14 1.22 -11.99
CA THR A 174 -13.12 1.92 -13.28
C THR A 174 -11.68 2.13 -13.72
N ALA A 175 -11.35 1.72 -14.94
CA ALA A 175 -10.02 1.90 -15.54
C ALA A 175 -10.16 2.26 -17.02
N ASP A 176 -9.05 2.58 -17.70
CA ASP A 176 -9.12 2.78 -19.14
C ASP A 176 -9.39 1.46 -19.85
N ARG A 177 -8.69 0.40 -19.44
CA ARG A 177 -8.84 -0.95 -20.00
C ARG A 177 -8.51 -2.03 -18.97
N PHE A 178 -9.11 -3.21 -19.12
CA PHE A 178 -8.71 -4.44 -18.43
C PHE A 178 -8.13 -5.40 -19.48
N ASP A 179 -6.87 -5.80 -19.30
CA ASP A 179 -6.26 -6.77 -20.22
C ASP A 179 -6.80 -8.19 -19.95
N GLU A 180 -7.06 -8.52 -18.69
CA GLU A 180 -7.64 -9.78 -18.29
C GLU A 180 -8.60 -9.64 -17.11
N ILE A 181 -9.73 -10.33 -17.15
CA ILE A 181 -10.70 -10.43 -16.06
C ILE A 181 -10.90 -11.92 -15.75
N ILE A 182 -10.54 -12.34 -14.54
CA ILE A 182 -10.62 -13.72 -14.07
C ILE A 182 -11.76 -13.81 -13.06
N LEU A 183 -12.83 -14.53 -13.44
CA LEU A 183 -13.98 -14.81 -12.57
C LEU A 183 -14.15 -16.32 -12.50
N ASP A 184 -13.73 -16.93 -11.40
CA ASP A 184 -13.83 -18.37 -11.21
C ASP A 184 -15.27 -18.78 -10.88
N GLU A 185 -15.81 -19.73 -11.62
CA GLU A 185 -17.21 -20.21 -11.45
C GLU A 185 -17.41 -20.99 -10.13
N ASN A 186 -16.37 -21.55 -9.58
CA ASN A 186 -16.42 -22.49 -8.43
C ASN A 186 -16.10 -21.86 -7.08
N ILE A 187 -16.11 -20.53 -6.96
CA ILE A 187 -15.89 -19.87 -5.68
C ILE A 187 -17.15 -19.88 -4.82
N LYS A 188 -17.01 -20.05 -3.50
CA LYS A 188 -18.14 -20.17 -2.58
C LYS A 188 -19.08 -18.94 -2.51
N ALA A 189 -18.55 -17.78 -2.86
CA ALA A 189 -19.29 -16.51 -2.88
C ALA A 189 -18.81 -15.67 -4.06
N PRO A 190 -19.43 -15.85 -5.27
CA PRO A 190 -19.13 -14.99 -6.40
C PRO A 190 -19.44 -13.54 -6.05
N GLY A 191 -18.53 -12.63 -6.44
CA GLY A 191 -18.67 -11.20 -6.21
C GLY A 191 -19.61 -10.54 -7.21
N ASP A 192 -20.08 -9.37 -6.85
CA ASP A 192 -20.90 -8.48 -7.69
C ASP A 192 -20.18 -7.15 -7.99
N CYS A 193 -18.87 -7.12 -7.89
CA CYS A 193 -18.07 -5.93 -8.18
C CYS A 193 -18.25 -5.49 -9.63
N LYS A 194 -18.59 -4.22 -9.82
CA LYS A 194 -18.80 -3.64 -11.15
C LYS A 194 -17.47 -3.23 -11.77
N LEU A 195 -17.13 -3.81 -12.93
CA LEU A 195 -15.95 -3.44 -13.71
C LEU A 195 -16.38 -2.54 -14.90
N THR A 196 -15.75 -1.38 -15.05
CA THR A 196 -16.07 -0.42 -16.10
C THR A 196 -14.80 0.00 -16.84
N ALA A 197 -14.69 -0.35 -18.12
CA ALA A 197 -13.64 0.17 -19.00
C ALA A 197 -14.12 1.47 -19.66
N ARG A 198 -13.24 2.50 -19.69
CA ARG A 198 -13.51 3.77 -20.37
C ARG A 198 -13.26 3.68 -21.87
N GLU A 199 -12.23 2.95 -22.30
CA GLU A 199 -11.95 2.71 -23.69
C GLU A 199 -12.96 1.70 -24.23
N THR A 200 -13.83 2.15 -25.14
CA THR A 200 -14.62 1.25 -25.93
C THR A 200 -13.68 0.62 -26.96
N THR A 201 -13.43 -0.69 -26.89
CA THR A 201 -12.81 -1.40 -28.01
C THR A 201 -13.63 -1.11 -29.25
N ALA A 202 -13.09 -0.31 -30.17
CA ALA A 202 -13.67 -0.18 -31.50
C ALA A 202 -13.70 -1.60 -32.08
N ALA A 203 -14.89 -2.15 -32.25
CA ALA A 203 -15.09 -3.43 -32.91
C ALA A 203 -14.49 -3.32 -34.32
N SER A 204 -13.41 -4.01 -34.57
CA SER A 204 -12.78 -4.20 -35.87
C SER A 204 -13.56 -5.21 -36.69
#